data_e6b6e981f866ca50befb1eb76986714c
#
_entry.id   e6b6e981f866ca50befb1eb76986714c
#
_cell.length_a   1.000
_cell.length_b   1.000
_cell.length_c   1.000
_cell.angle_alpha   90.00
_cell.angle_beta   90.00
_cell.angle_gamma   90.00
#
_symmetry.space_group_name_H-M   'P 1'
#
loop_
_entity.id
_entity.type
_entity.pdbx_description
1 polymer ?
#
loop_
_entity_poly.entity_id
_entity_poly.type
_entity_poly.pdbx_seq_one_letter_code
_entity_poly.pdbx_strand_id
1 'polypeptide(L)'
;MTLLNNYEYKIPKIWFHEIKGVQDVATLKELEIANQLSRHRANIFLESRAYVRQCLGTLFNLNPLEVPIIANPGEPPELPKGMGYCSFSHCNVAIILVWHENKIGIDIERLDRDFNYAKLAKKYFFKSNSLNTKGESYKNSILNQWCAVEAAIKWDHGKLAEDIKNCLLYTSPSPRDRG
;
A
#
# COMPACT_ATOMS: atom_id res chain seq x y z
N MET A 1 -3.35 -18.18 39.29
CA MET A 1 -2.43 -17.05 39.07
C MET A 1 -2.25 -16.90 37.57
N THR A 2 -3.11 -16.05 36.95
CA THR A 2 -3.31 -15.98 35.51
C THR A 2 -2.27 -15.01 34.94
N LEU A 3 -1.33 -15.51 34.17
CA LEU A 3 -0.41 -14.69 33.40
C LEU A 3 -1.22 -14.03 32.26
N LEU A 4 -1.76 -12.85 32.53
CA LEU A 4 -2.18 -11.93 31.47
C LEU A 4 -0.90 -11.44 30.80
N ASN A 5 -0.56 -12.05 29.67
CA ASN A 5 0.43 -11.54 28.76
C ASN A 5 -0.03 -10.15 28.34
N ASN A 6 0.68 -9.12 28.78
CA ASN A 6 0.58 -7.76 28.27
C ASN A 6 1.06 -7.74 26.82
N TYR A 7 0.23 -8.16 25.89
CA TYR A 7 0.36 -7.78 24.50
C TYR A 7 -0.07 -6.31 24.42
N GLU A 8 0.84 -5.40 24.68
CA GLU A 8 0.69 -4.03 24.22
C GLU A 8 0.60 -4.08 22.68
N TYR A 9 -0.61 -4.02 22.16
CA TYR A 9 -0.83 -3.83 20.72
C TYR A 9 -0.29 -2.45 20.37
N LYS A 10 0.96 -2.39 19.92
CA LYS A 10 1.53 -1.14 19.42
C LYS A 10 0.75 -0.72 18.18
N ILE A 11 0.18 0.48 18.24
CA ILE A 11 -0.63 1.04 17.15
C ILE A 11 0.30 1.38 15.98
N PRO A 12 -0.04 1.00 14.74
CA PRO A 12 0.72 1.41 13.56
C PRO A 12 0.83 2.93 13.46
N LYS A 13 1.99 3.43 13.05
CA LYS A 13 2.16 4.82 12.68
C LYS A 13 1.76 5.00 11.22
N ILE A 14 0.84 5.92 10.96
CA ILE A 14 0.31 6.19 9.62
C ILE A 14 0.53 7.66 9.31
N TRP A 15 1.03 7.96 8.11
CA TRP A 15 1.22 9.30 7.57
C TRP A 15 0.54 9.42 6.22
N PHE A 16 -0.05 10.58 5.99
CA PHE A 16 -0.73 10.92 4.75
C PHE A 16 -0.19 12.26 4.23
N HIS A 17 0.01 12.38 2.93
CA HIS A 17 0.47 13.58 2.27
C HIS A 17 -0.23 13.77 0.93
N GLU A 18 -0.66 15.00 0.66
CA GLU A 18 -1.13 15.41 -0.66
C GLU A 18 0.06 15.74 -1.56
N ILE A 19 0.10 15.16 -2.75
CA ILE A 19 1.17 15.40 -3.73
C ILE A 19 1.04 16.82 -4.30
N LYS A 20 2.09 17.61 -4.15
CA LYS A 20 2.14 19.03 -4.54
C LYS A 20 3.18 19.33 -5.64
N GLY A 21 3.96 18.32 -6.05
CA GLY A 21 5.06 18.47 -7.00
C GLY A 21 6.34 19.04 -6.39
N VAL A 22 6.45 19.08 -5.06
CA VAL A 22 7.64 19.55 -4.33
C VAL A 22 8.56 18.38 -4.06
N GLN A 23 9.86 18.53 -4.38
CA GLN A 23 10.87 17.48 -4.27
C GLN A 23 12.09 18.02 -3.56
N ASP A 24 12.17 17.79 -2.25
CA ASP A 24 13.27 18.35 -1.44
C ASP A 24 14.39 17.34 -1.15
N VAL A 25 14.11 16.02 -1.27
CA VAL A 25 15.01 14.96 -0.84
C VAL A 25 14.96 13.79 -1.82
N ALA A 26 16.06 13.50 -2.51
CA ALA A 26 16.20 12.32 -3.37
C ALA A 26 17.63 11.80 -3.37
N THR A 27 17.82 10.50 -3.37
CA THR A 27 19.12 9.87 -3.59
C THR A 27 19.47 9.86 -5.07
N LEU A 28 20.77 9.72 -5.40
CA LEU A 28 21.21 9.60 -6.79
C LEU A 28 20.49 8.46 -7.53
N LYS A 29 20.29 7.31 -6.87
CA LYS A 29 19.56 6.17 -7.44
C LYS A 29 18.10 6.50 -7.75
N GLU A 30 17.43 7.26 -6.89
CA GLU A 30 16.04 7.70 -7.11
C GLU A 30 15.96 8.70 -8.27
N LEU A 31 16.94 9.60 -8.42
CA LEU A 31 17.05 10.50 -9.57
C LEU A 31 17.28 9.75 -10.88
N GLU A 32 18.15 8.73 -10.89
CA GLU A 32 18.37 7.88 -12.04
C GLU A 32 17.11 7.15 -12.50
N ILE A 33 16.33 6.61 -11.55
CA ILE A 33 15.02 5.99 -11.84
C ILE A 33 14.05 7.01 -12.39
N ALA A 34 13.95 8.18 -11.77
CA ALA A 34 13.05 9.24 -12.18
C ALA A 34 13.31 9.72 -13.61
N ASN A 35 14.58 9.79 -14.03
CA ASN A 35 14.97 10.18 -15.38
C ASN A 35 14.47 9.23 -16.49
N GLN A 36 14.08 8.00 -16.12
CA GLN A 36 13.50 7.02 -17.05
C GLN A 36 11.97 7.10 -17.13
N LEU A 37 11.35 7.94 -16.31
CA LEU A 37 9.91 8.10 -16.23
C LEU A 37 9.45 9.34 -17.03
N SER A 38 8.16 9.38 -17.41
CA SER A 38 7.57 10.62 -17.88
C SER A 38 7.61 11.67 -16.77
N ARG A 39 7.69 12.95 -17.13
CA ARG A 39 7.79 14.08 -16.18
C ARG A 39 6.76 13.99 -15.04
N HIS A 40 5.52 13.69 -15.37
CA HIS A 40 4.45 13.56 -14.37
C HIS A 40 4.71 12.39 -13.40
N ARG A 41 5.10 11.22 -13.91
CA ARG A 41 5.42 10.05 -13.08
C ARG A 41 6.68 10.26 -12.25
N ALA A 42 7.69 10.93 -12.83
CA ALA A 42 8.92 11.27 -12.11
C ALA A 42 8.63 12.15 -10.90
N ASN A 43 7.80 13.17 -11.05
CA ASN A 43 7.40 14.06 -9.96
C ASN A 43 6.71 13.28 -8.83
N ILE A 44 5.70 12.47 -9.13
CA ILE A 44 5.00 11.65 -8.14
C ILE A 44 5.96 10.69 -7.45
N PHE A 45 6.83 10.03 -8.21
CA PHE A 45 7.82 9.09 -7.69
C PHE A 45 8.77 9.76 -6.71
N LEU A 46 9.41 10.87 -7.09
CA LEU A 46 10.38 11.58 -6.27
C LEU A 46 9.73 12.18 -5.02
N GLU A 47 8.55 12.81 -5.14
CA GLU A 47 7.84 13.35 -3.98
C GLU A 47 7.43 12.24 -3.00
N SER A 48 6.98 11.09 -3.52
CA SER A 48 6.66 9.93 -2.68
C SER A 48 7.89 9.43 -1.93
N ARG A 49 9.05 9.34 -2.58
CA ARG A 49 10.30 8.92 -1.94
C ARG A 49 10.78 9.91 -0.90
N ALA A 50 10.75 11.22 -1.22
CA ALA A 50 11.09 12.29 -0.30
C ALA A 50 10.24 12.21 0.97
N TYR A 51 8.93 12.08 0.82
CA TYR A 51 8.01 12.01 1.94
C TYR A 51 8.26 10.77 2.83
N VAL A 52 8.44 9.59 2.23
CA VAL A 52 8.77 8.36 2.97
C VAL A 52 10.05 8.54 3.78
N ARG A 53 11.11 9.10 3.17
CA ARG A 53 12.38 9.37 3.86
C ARG A 53 12.24 10.37 4.99
N GLN A 54 11.48 11.45 4.81
CA GLN A 54 11.22 12.45 5.85
C GLN A 54 10.49 11.84 7.04
N CYS A 55 9.42 11.08 6.81
CA CYS A 55 8.66 10.43 7.87
C CYS A 55 9.51 9.40 8.65
N LEU A 56 10.22 8.53 7.95
CA LEU A 56 11.08 7.54 8.58
C LEU A 56 12.32 8.18 9.23
N GLY A 57 12.87 9.24 8.65
CA GLY A 57 13.94 10.03 9.24
C GLY A 57 13.53 10.63 10.58
N THR A 58 12.35 11.24 10.64
CA THR A 58 11.77 11.73 11.89
C THR A 58 11.53 10.59 12.89
N LEU A 59 11.00 9.45 12.43
CA LEU A 59 10.73 8.30 13.29
C LEU A 59 11.99 7.73 13.93
N PHE A 60 13.08 7.65 13.18
CA PHE A 60 14.35 7.03 13.61
C PHE A 60 15.41 8.04 14.06
N ASN A 61 15.08 9.33 14.06
CA ASN A 61 16.03 10.41 14.33
C ASN A 61 17.26 10.38 13.41
N LEU A 62 17.03 10.21 12.11
CA LEU A 62 18.04 10.17 11.06
C LEU A 62 17.81 11.31 10.06
N ASN A 63 18.90 11.73 9.37
CA ASN A 63 18.74 12.56 8.18
C ASN A 63 17.93 11.78 7.12
N PRO A 64 16.97 12.38 6.40
CA PRO A 64 16.16 11.71 5.40
C PRO A 64 16.98 10.95 4.34
N LEU A 65 18.12 11.46 3.91
CA LEU A 65 19.02 10.79 2.96
C LEU A 65 19.77 9.59 3.57
N GLU A 66 19.91 9.55 4.89
CA GLU A 66 20.57 8.48 5.64
C GLU A 66 19.61 7.35 6.04
N VAL A 67 18.31 7.51 5.83
CA VAL A 67 17.33 6.45 6.09
C VAL A 67 17.66 5.23 5.25
N PRO A 68 17.99 4.07 5.86
CA PRO A 68 18.49 2.90 5.14
C PRO A 68 17.37 2.07 4.52
N ILE A 69 16.44 2.72 3.83
CA ILE A 69 15.32 2.07 3.13
C ILE A 69 15.75 1.65 1.73
N ILE A 70 15.48 0.40 1.38
CA ILE A 70 15.56 -0.13 0.02
C ILE A 70 14.13 -0.21 -0.51
N ALA A 71 13.85 0.48 -1.59
CA ALA A 71 12.50 0.54 -2.16
C ALA A 71 12.57 0.63 -3.70
N ASN A 72 12.94 -0.46 -4.35
CA ASN A 72 12.98 -0.54 -5.79
C ASN A 72 11.55 -0.52 -6.38
N PRO A 73 11.34 0.03 -7.59
CA PRO A 73 10.03 -0.04 -8.25
C PRO A 73 9.56 -1.48 -8.43
N GLY A 74 8.32 -1.75 -8.03
CA GLY A 74 7.71 -3.09 -8.14
C GLY A 74 8.12 -4.09 -7.06
N GLU A 75 8.96 -3.68 -6.10
CA GLU A 75 9.36 -4.48 -4.96
C GLU A 75 8.83 -3.88 -3.65
N PRO A 76 8.56 -4.72 -2.63
CA PRO A 76 8.22 -4.22 -1.30
C PRO A 76 9.38 -3.38 -0.73
N PRO A 77 9.09 -2.33 0.04
CA PRO A 77 10.12 -1.59 0.74
C PRO A 77 10.71 -2.42 1.87
N GLU A 78 12.02 -2.36 2.02
CA GLU A 78 12.75 -3.09 3.07
C GLU A 78 13.50 -2.12 3.98
N LEU A 79 13.44 -2.39 5.27
CA LEU A 79 14.23 -1.75 6.32
C LEU A 79 15.20 -2.77 6.93
N PRO A 80 16.36 -2.37 7.46
CA PRO A 80 17.26 -3.25 8.18
C PRO A 80 16.57 -3.97 9.33
N LYS A 81 17.07 -5.16 9.66
CA LYS A 81 16.60 -5.94 10.79
C LYS A 81 16.59 -5.11 12.08
N GLY A 82 15.47 -5.09 12.78
CA GLY A 82 15.27 -4.35 14.01
C GLY A 82 14.64 -2.96 13.82
N MET A 83 14.50 -2.47 12.59
CA MET A 83 13.82 -1.20 12.30
C MET A 83 12.33 -1.36 11.95
N GLY A 84 11.77 -2.56 12.11
CA GLY A 84 10.37 -2.84 11.80
C GLY A 84 10.09 -2.96 10.30
N TYR A 85 8.84 -2.74 9.93
CA TYR A 85 8.33 -2.89 8.57
C TYR A 85 7.59 -1.64 8.15
N CYS A 86 7.74 -1.24 6.91
CA CYS A 86 6.95 -0.16 6.34
C CYS A 86 6.28 -0.62 5.04
N SER A 87 5.18 0.03 4.72
CA SER A 87 4.50 -0.10 3.45
C SER A 87 4.00 1.27 3.03
N PHE A 88 4.01 1.57 1.75
CA PHE A 88 3.44 2.80 1.23
C PHE A 88 2.76 2.57 -0.11
N SER A 89 1.80 3.45 -0.39
CA SER A 89 1.10 3.50 -1.66
C SER A 89 0.85 4.95 -2.05
N HIS A 90 0.70 5.20 -3.34
CA HIS A 90 0.37 6.51 -3.86
C HIS A 90 -0.59 6.43 -5.04
N CYS A 91 -1.43 7.43 -5.15
CA CYS A 91 -2.18 7.76 -6.36
C CYS A 91 -1.67 9.10 -6.92
N ASN A 92 -2.31 9.63 -7.96
CA ASN A 92 -1.85 10.88 -8.60
C ASN A 92 -1.89 12.12 -7.69
N VAL A 93 -2.59 12.07 -6.57
CA VAL A 93 -2.85 13.24 -5.69
C VAL A 93 -2.40 13.03 -4.25
N ALA A 94 -2.08 11.81 -3.85
CA ALA A 94 -1.74 11.53 -2.46
C ALA A 94 -0.81 10.33 -2.31
N ILE A 95 -0.08 10.31 -1.21
CA ILE A 95 0.70 9.17 -0.72
C ILE A 95 0.25 8.85 0.71
N ILE A 96 0.24 7.57 1.04
CA ILE A 96 0.08 7.05 2.39
C ILE A 96 1.26 6.15 2.72
N LEU A 97 1.80 6.31 3.94
CA LEU A 97 2.85 5.49 4.50
C LEU A 97 2.37 4.90 5.82
N VAL A 98 2.72 3.65 6.07
CA VAL A 98 2.54 3.02 7.38
C VAL A 98 3.84 2.38 7.84
N TRP A 99 4.09 2.43 9.14
CA TRP A 99 5.18 1.71 9.80
C TRP A 99 4.68 0.98 11.03
N HIS A 100 5.22 -0.23 11.25
CA HIS A 100 4.96 -1.04 12.44
C HIS A 100 6.14 -1.98 12.74
N GLU A 101 6.23 -2.50 13.97
CA GLU A 101 7.24 -3.50 14.35
C GLU A 101 6.99 -4.88 13.69
N ASN A 102 5.75 -5.19 13.37
CA ASN A 102 5.37 -6.39 12.62
C ASN A 102 5.06 -6.06 11.17
N LYS A 103 5.06 -7.08 10.30
CA LYS A 103 4.66 -6.93 8.89
C LYS A 103 3.35 -6.17 8.76
N ILE A 104 3.31 -5.25 7.82
CA ILE A 104 2.15 -4.39 7.56
C ILE A 104 2.07 -4.05 6.07
N GLY A 105 0.86 -3.89 5.57
CA GLY A 105 0.61 -3.46 4.20
C GLY A 105 -0.46 -2.36 4.17
N ILE A 106 -0.33 -1.45 3.22
CA ILE A 106 -1.30 -0.36 3.01
C ILE A 106 -1.47 -0.09 1.53
N ASP A 107 -2.68 0.32 1.16
CA ASP A 107 -2.97 0.80 -0.18
C ASP A 107 -3.89 2.02 -0.16
N ILE A 108 -3.85 2.83 -1.22
CA ILE A 108 -4.68 4.01 -1.41
C ILE A 108 -5.10 4.15 -2.86
N GLU A 109 -6.40 4.37 -3.08
CA GLU A 109 -6.98 4.63 -4.40
C GLU A 109 -7.94 5.83 -4.36
N ARG A 110 -8.10 6.51 -5.48
CA ARG A 110 -9.07 7.60 -5.62
C ARG A 110 -10.47 7.05 -5.88
N LEU A 111 -11.47 7.55 -5.17
CA LEU A 111 -12.88 7.18 -5.40
C LEU A 111 -13.40 7.62 -6.76
N ASP A 112 -12.91 8.75 -7.28
CA ASP A 112 -13.27 9.30 -8.60
C ASP A 112 -12.44 8.74 -9.76
N ARG A 113 -11.60 7.71 -9.49
CA ARG A 113 -10.81 7.06 -10.53
C ARG A 113 -11.72 6.42 -11.56
N ASP A 114 -11.48 6.77 -12.84
CA ASP A 114 -12.12 6.07 -13.95
C ASP A 114 -11.44 4.72 -14.21
N PHE A 115 -12.17 3.64 -14.04
CA PHE A 115 -11.70 2.28 -14.31
C PHE A 115 -12.86 1.33 -14.61
N ASN A 116 -12.58 0.27 -15.34
CA ASN A 116 -13.58 -0.74 -15.63
C ASN A 116 -13.79 -1.68 -14.45
N TYR A 117 -14.59 -1.22 -13.46
CA TYR A 117 -14.90 -1.96 -12.24
C TYR A 117 -15.58 -3.31 -12.50
N ALA A 118 -16.41 -3.41 -13.54
CA ALA A 118 -17.07 -4.67 -13.89
C ALA A 118 -16.07 -5.73 -14.38
N LYS A 119 -15.08 -5.31 -15.18
CA LYS A 119 -13.98 -6.20 -15.62
C LYS A 119 -13.10 -6.62 -14.45
N LEU A 120 -12.79 -5.68 -13.54
CA LEU A 120 -12.00 -5.95 -12.33
C LEU A 120 -12.74 -6.96 -11.44
N ALA A 121 -14.01 -6.70 -11.16
CA ALA A 121 -14.87 -7.56 -10.37
C ALA A 121 -14.94 -8.98 -10.95
N LYS A 122 -15.24 -9.10 -12.24
CA LYS A 122 -15.32 -10.40 -12.94
C LYS A 122 -13.99 -11.16 -12.88
N LYS A 123 -12.88 -10.45 -13.01
CA LYS A 123 -11.54 -11.07 -13.04
C LYS A 123 -11.10 -11.56 -11.65
N TYR A 124 -11.39 -10.80 -10.59
CA TYR A 124 -10.77 -11.01 -9.29
C TYR A 124 -11.74 -11.34 -8.15
N PHE A 125 -13.02 -10.95 -8.23
CA PHE A 125 -13.91 -11.05 -7.07
C PHE A 125 -15.12 -11.97 -7.26
N PHE A 126 -15.51 -12.32 -8.48
CA PHE A 126 -16.73 -13.08 -8.69
C PHE A 126 -16.52 -14.36 -9.49
N LYS A 127 -16.81 -15.47 -8.81
CA LYS A 127 -17.01 -16.77 -9.45
C LYS A 127 -18.50 -17.04 -9.77
N SER A 128 -19.44 -16.20 -9.34
CA SER A 128 -20.87 -16.44 -9.49
C SER A 128 -21.64 -15.24 -10.09
N ASN A 129 -22.64 -15.59 -10.93
CA ASN A 129 -23.44 -14.68 -11.76
C ASN A 129 -24.51 -13.86 -11.01
N SER A 130 -24.42 -13.59 -9.72
CA SER A 130 -25.58 -13.18 -8.90
C SER A 130 -25.59 -11.74 -8.39
N LEU A 131 -24.91 -10.80 -9.03
CA LEU A 131 -24.99 -9.41 -8.58
C LEU A 131 -25.46 -8.47 -9.69
N ASN A 132 -26.78 -8.21 -9.69
CA ASN A 132 -27.43 -7.08 -10.38
C ASN A 132 -27.06 -5.77 -9.68
N THR A 133 -25.77 -5.48 -9.52
CA THR A 133 -25.29 -4.31 -8.81
C THR A 133 -24.63 -3.36 -9.80
N LYS A 134 -25.36 -2.29 -10.11
CA LYS A 134 -24.88 -1.15 -10.90
C LYS A 134 -24.94 0.10 -10.03
N GLY A 135 -24.03 1.03 -10.24
CA GLY A 135 -24.04 2.33 -9.57
C GLY A 135 -22.78 2.61 -8.77
N GLU A 136 -22.71 3.80 -8.22
CA GLU A 136 -21.56 4.34 -7.49
C GLU A 136 -21.20 3.51 -6.25
N SER A 137 -22.19 3.06 -5.51
CA SER A 137 -21.99 2.20 -4.31
C SER A 137 -21.29 0.88 -4.66
N TYR A 138 -21.63 0.28 -5.80
CA TYR A 138 -21.00 -0.95 -6.27
C TYR A 138 -19.56 -0.71 -6.72
N LYS A 139 -19.31 0.37 -7.49
CA LYS A 139 -17.97 0.80 -7.90
C LYS A 139 -17.07 0.99 -6.68
N ASN A 140 -17.55 1.70 -5.65
CA ASN A 140 -16.82 1.94 -4.41
C ASN A 140 -16.54 0.64 -3.63
N SER A 141 -17.49 -0.29 -3.60
CA SER A 141 -17.29 -1.60 -2.97
C SER A 141 -16.18 -2.40 -3.67
N ILE A 142 -16.14 -2.40 -5.02
CA ILE A 142 -15.09 -3.07 -5.78
C ILE A 142 -13.72 -2.40 -5.53
N LEU A 143 -13.68 -1.07 -5.47
CA LEU A 143 -12.45 -0.34 -5.21
C LEU A 143 -11.92 -0.61 -3.81
N ASN A 144 -12.79 -0.63 -2.79
CA ASN A 144 -12.40 -0.97 -1.42
C ASN A 144 -11.85 -2.40 -1.31
N GLN A 145 -12.48 -3.37 -1.99
CA GLN A 145 -11.96 -4.73 -2.05
C GLN A 145 -10.60 -4.80 -2.75
N TRP A 146 -10.43 -4.01 -3.81
CA TRP A 146 -9.15 -3.92 -4.52
C TRP A 146 -8.04 -3.36 -3.61
N CYS A 147 -8.27 -2.25 -2.92
CA CYS A 147 -7.33 -1.70 -1.94
C CYS A 147 -6.98 -2.71 -0.85
N ALA A 148 -7.97 -3.44 -0.33
CA ALA A 148 -7.73 -4.45 0.69
C ALA A 148 -6.84 -5.60 0.18
N VAL A 149 -7.06 -6.06 -1.07
CA VAL A 149 -6.23 -7.09 -1.72
C VAL A 149 -4.81 -6.59 -1.96
N GLU A 150 -4.64 -5.37 -2.47
CA GLU A 150 -3.31 -4.79 -2.67
C GLU A 150 -2.56 -4.59 -1.35
N ALA A 151 -3.24 -4.13 -0.30
CA ALA A 151 -2.65 -4.01 1.03
C ALA A 151 -2.23 -5.38 1.59
N ALA A 152 -3.04 -6.43 1.41
CA ALA A 152 -2.72 -7.78 1.84
C ALA A 152 -1.50 -8.36 1.08
N ILE A 153 -1.40 -8.11 -0.23
CA ILE A 153 -0.24 -8.53 -1.04
C ILE A 153 1.03 -7.80 -0.57
N LYS A 154 0.94 -6.50 -0.30
CA LYS A 154 2.06 -5.72 0.25
C LYS A 154 2.47 -6.21 1.65
N TRP A 155 1.51 -6.62 2.47
CA TRP A 155 1.78 -7.22 3.77
C TRP A 155 2.55 -8.54 3.67
N ASP A 156 2.21 -9.39 2.70
CA ASP A 156 2.87 -10.69 2.50
C ASP A 156 4.18 -10.59 1.69
N HIS A 157 4.58 -9.38 1.28
CA HIS A 157 5.72 -9.15 0.38
C HIS A 157 5.58 -9.86 -0.97
N GLY A 158 4.35 -10.09 -1.38
CA GLY A 158 4.02 -10.80 -2.61
C GLY A 158 4.07 -9.94 -3.86
N LYS A 159 4.04 -10.59 -5.01
CA LYS A 159 3.92 -9.95 -6.32
C LYS A 159 2.45 -9.98 -6.76
N LEU A 160 1.91 -8.80 -7.06
CA LEU A 160 0.49 -8.58 -7.39
C LEU A 160 -0.09 -9.63 -8.37
N ALA A 161 0.66 -10.03 -9.40
CA ALA A 161 0.16 -10.93 -10.44
C ALA A 161 0.07 -12.39 -9.98
N GLU A 162 0.93 -12.83 -9.07
CA GLU A 162 1.01 -14.22 -8.61
C GLU A 162 0.10 -14.45 -7.39
N ASP A 163 -0.05 -13.43 -6.54
CA ASP A 163 -0.67 -13.57 -5.22
C ASP A 163 -2.13 -13.16 -5.15
N ILE A 164 -2.66 -12.38 -6.11
CA ILE A 164 -4.10 -12.08 -6.18
C ILE A 164 -4.94 -13.36 -6.18
N LYS A 165 -4.51 -14.41 -6.86
CA LYS A 165 -5.23 -15.69 -6.89
C LYS A 165 -5.26 -16.35 -5.51
N ASN A 166 -4.17 -16.24 -4.75
CA ASN A 166 -4.04 -16.85 -3.43
C ASN A 166 -4.79 -16.03 -2.37
N CYS A 167 -4.69 -14.70 -2.40
CA CYS A 167 -5.42 -13.81 -1.50
C CYS A 167 -6.95 -13.98 -1.59
N LEU A 168 -7.48 -14.23 -2.78
CA LEU A 168 -8.92 -14.45 -2.99
C LEU A 168 -9.46 -15.75 -2.38
N LEU A 169 -8.60 -16.73 -2.12
CA LEU A 169 -8.99 -17.97 -1.44
C LEU A 169 -9.27 -17.72 0.07
N TYR A 170 -8.63 -16.73 0.69
CA TYR A 170 -8.84 -16.36 2.10
C TYR A 170 -10.03 -15.43 2.32
N THR A 171 -10.50 -14.72 1.31
CA THR A 171 -11.68 -13.82 1.39
C THR A 171 -13.00 -14.52 1.07
N SER A 172 -13.00 -15.82 0.80
CA SER A 172 -14.23 -16.60 0.70
C SER A 172 -14.90 -16.68 2.07
N PRO A 173 -16.21 -16.38 2.19
CA PRO A 173 -16.91 -16.48 3.47
C PRO A 173 -16.74 -17.89 4.03
N SER A 174 -16.42 -17.96 5.32
CA SER A 174 -16.31 -19.21 6.05
C SER A 174 -17.59 -20.04 5.89
N PRO A 175 -17.51 -21.37 5.77
CA PRO A 175 -18.71 -22.21 5.78
C PRO A 175 -19.63 -22.04 7.00
N ARG A 176 -19.15 -21.34 8.04
CA ARG A 176 -19.93 -21.01 9.27
C ARG A 176 -20.88 -19.82 9.10
N ASP A 177 -20.72 -19.01 8.05
CA ASP A 177 -21.59 -17.86 7.80
C ASP A 177 -22.80 -18.21 6.92
N ARG A 178 -23.07 -19.50 6.72
CA ARG A 178 -24.25 -20.02 6.06
C ARG A 178 -25.24 -20.64 7.07
N GLY A 179 -25.68 -19.81 8.00
CA GLY A 179 -26.78 -20.11 8.93
C GLY A 179 -28.00 -19.28 8.57
#